data_9025a282519ef4065a70bb3a35af171a
#
_entry.id   9025a282519ef4065a70bb3a35af171a
#
_cell.length_a   1.000
_cell.length_b   1.000
_cell.length_c   1.000
_cell.angle_alpha   90.00
_cell.angle_beta   90.00
_cell.angle_gamma   90.00
#
_symmetry.space_group_name_H-M   'P 1'
#
loop_
_entity.id
_entity.type
_entity.pdbx_description
1 polymer ?
#
loop_
_entity_poly.entity_id
_entity_poly.type
_entity_poly.pdbx_seq_one_letter_code
_entity_poly.pdbx_strand_id
1 'polypeptide(L)'
;MSVLPIQLCLPGIEITDVLVRPGGQWVSGVVSDGASAVLRMWAVDGSAMVDLFSDAPSRGRGLSGGVHVWSDDGDVVYVATEARGIVEITLRNDAVTSARSLEFDVSRSWSTPAIDYMNSRVFAIADWKELWGCDITDGDPYVVHDESDFAIDAISGVDGSCIVWNRPDMAWTQSASWPEQVADGIAVQQARFSRNKESFGFIDDSTGVANVHILGDEIVDPNISIIDHCEHGGPTWGPGQRTWCFNTDGTRVAYTRNEDGYSSLWVFDRVTGSRHRIGQGVHGCLSWEGNTLAALRTGARTPQQVVVYHLNNLLEPQRTVLVRPADERWFENEIDIELVEPTVERAPGDTEVPYRLYRAHRPHGGLICWVHGGPNDQWQVTFRSQFTYWLSRGFAIAVVDHRGSSGHGREFMMSLNGHWGEYDAVDTANVLRHLQSVHGFSSATTVLMGGSAGGLTALNTAITDVSLVAGVVVKYPVVDLVAMLQSDDPFEGHHMSALIGTESHAAERSPHKNAAALRDVPVLVFHGDQDHSVPLVHSERLRDAIKAVGGNIQLEVFAGEGHGFRNPVNIAREFAVTEEFLHSLMKNAR
;
A
#
# COMPACT_ATOMS: atom_id res chain seq x y z
N MET A 1 7.26 8.65 32.45
CA MET A 1 7.60 8.62 31.03
C MET A 1 6.82 9.73 30.34
N SER A 2 7.46 10.48 29.48
CA SER A 2 6.84 11.55 28.72
C SER A 2 5.96 10.95 27.62
N VAL A 3 4.85 11.61 27.32
CA VAL A 3 3.99 11.32 26.18
C VAL A 3 4.83 11.45 24.89
N LEU A 4 4.65 10.57 23.92
CA LEU A 4 5.42 10.58 22.67
C LEU A 4 5.31 11.95 21.98
N PRO A 5 6.43 12.62 21.68
CA PRO A 5 6.40 13.91 21.02
C PRO A 5 5.98 13.78 19.56
N ILE A 6 5.18 14.73 19.08
CA ILE A 6 4.65 14.71 17.71
C ILE A 6 5.74 14.71 16.66
N GLN A 7 6.90 15.29 16.96
CA GLN A 7 8.04 15.36 16.03
C GLN A 7 8.51 13.99 15.53
N LEU A 8 8.31 12.95 16.35
CA LEU A 8 8.59 11.57 15.92
C LEU A 8 7.54 10.98 14.97
N CYS A 9 6.36 11.59 14.89
CA CYS A 9 5.27 11.15 14.03
C CYS A 9 5.21 11.89 12.71
N LEU A 10 6.04 12.93 12.53
CA LEU A 10 6.13 13.67 11.28
C LEU A 10 6.82 12.83 10.21
N PRO A 11 6.54 13.07 8.92
CA PRO A 11 7.23 12.40 7.82
C PRO A 11 8.74 12.53 7.96
N GLY A 12 9.42 11.41 7.82
CA GLY A 12 10.87 11.32 7.80
C GLY A 12 11.38 10.81 6.46
N ILE A 13 12.55 10.18 6.49
CA ILE A 13 13.11 9.52 5.32
C ILE A 13 12.29 8.27 5.02
N GLU A 14 11.85 8.14 3.77
CA GLU A 14 11.26 6.92 3.21
C GLU A 14 12.23 6.28 2.22
N ILE A 15 12.21 4.94 2.17
CA ILE A 15 12.92 4.17 1.15
C ILE A 15 11.90 3.32 0.41
N THR A 16 11.94 3.37 -0.92
CA THR A 16 11.07 2.59 -1.81
C THR A 16 11.90 1.90 -2.87
N ASP A 17 11.28 1.01 -3.63
CA ASP A 17 11.86 0.34 -4.82
C ASP A 17 13.23 -0.28 -4.59
N VAL A 18 13.37 -1.16 -3.60
CA VAL A 18 14.62 -1.84 -3.29
C VAL A 18 14.90 -2.96 -4.30
N LEU A 19 16.09 -2.96 -4.93
CA LEU A 19 16.57 -3.99 -5.85
C LEU A 19 17.98 -4.45 -5.46
N VAL A 20 18.24 -5.75 -5.59
CA VAL A 20 19.63 -6.26 -5.59
C VAL A 20 20.23 -6.03 -6.97
N ARG A 21 21.37 -5.34 -7.02
CA ARG A 21 22.14 -5.20 -8.25
C ARG A 21 22.67 -6.58 -8.68
N PRO A 22 22.67 -6.92 -9.98
CA PRO A 22 23.32 -8.13 -10.49
C PRO A 22 24.72 -8.32 -9.93
N GLY A 23 25.04 -9.57 -9.56
CA GLY A 23 26.26 -9.90 -8.81
C GLY A 23 26.08 -9.97 -7.29
N GLY A 24 24.96 -9.47 -6.74
CA GLY A 24 24.56 -9.71 -5.35
C GLY A 24 25.32 -8.94 -4.27
N GLN A 25 26.22 -8.02 -4.65
CA GLN A 25 27.07 -7.28 -3.71
C GLN A 25 26.49 -5.93 -3.29
N TRP A 26 25.52 -5.41 -4.03
CA TRP A 26 24.92 -4.10 -3.80
C TRP A 26 23.39 -4.19 -3.81
N VAL A 27 22.77 -3.35 -3.01
CA VAL A 27 21.33 -3.12 -2.98
C VAL A 27 21.07 -1.67 -3.30
N SER A 28 20.19 -1.39 -4.27
CA SER A 28 19.74 -0.04 -4.62
C SER A 28 18.33 0.23 -4.10
N GLY A 29 18.00 1.52 -3.96
CA GLY A 29 16.65 1.97 -3.60
C GLY A 29 16.50 3.46 -3.73
N VAL A 30 15.26 3.94 -3.82
CA VAL A 30 14.92 5.36 -3.84
C VAL A 30 14.75 5.87 -2.43
N VAL A 31 15.56 6.84 -2.04
CA VAL A 31 15.52 7.52 -0.74
C VAL A 31 14.84 8.87 -0.91
N SER A 32 13.78 9.14 -0.18
CA SER A 32 13.05 10.41 -0.23
C SER A 32 12.87 11.00 1.18
N ASP A 33 13.04 12.32 1.30
CA ASP A 33 12.73 13.09 2.50
C ASP A 33 11.41 13.91 2.37
N GLY A 34 10.65 13.62 1.30
CA GLY A 34 9.42 14.34 0.98
C GLY A 34 9.64 15.59 0.10
N ALA A 35 10.78 16.26 0.19
CA ALA A 35 11.14 17.40 -0.65
C ALA A 35 11.99 16.98 -1.86
N SER A 36 12.89 16.02 -1.67
CA SER A 36 13.80 15.48 -2.68
C SER A 36 13.78 13.96 -2.70
N ALA A 37 14.29 13.37 -3.78
CA ALA A 37 14.50 11.93 -3.91
C ALA A 37 15.88 11.66 -4.55
N VAL A 38 16.50 10.55 -4.15
CA VAL A 38 17.80 10.10 -4.64
C VAL A 38 17.76 8.60 -4.88
N LEU A 39 18.17 8.13 -6.05
CA LEU A 39 18.49 6.72 -6.24
C LEU A 39 19.88 6.45 -5.64
N ARG A 40 19.95 5.54 -4.70
CA ARG A 40 21.13 5.20 -3.90
C ARG A 40 21.38 3.72 -3.89
N MET A 41 22.64 3.32 -3.81
CA MET A 41 23.01 1.92 -3.54
C MET A 41 23.86 1.79 -2.29
N TRP A 42 23.74 0.65 -1.62
CA TRP A 42 24.49 0.27 -0.42
C TRP A 42 25.20 -1.06 -0.64
N ALA A 43 26.45 -1.17 -0.25
CA ALA A 43 27.13 -2.45 -0.21
C ALA A 43 26.45 -3.38 0.81
N VAL A 44 26.27 -4.65 0.45
CA VAL A 44 25.54 -5.65 1.28
C VAL A 44 26.23 -5.90 2.63
N ASP A 45 27.56 -5.69 2.71
CA ASP A 45 28.33 -5.77 3.95
C ASP A 45 28.30 -4.48 4.79
N GLY A 46 27.64 -3.43 4.29
CA GLY A 46 27.54 -2.13 4.95
C GLY A 46 28.78 -1.25 4.83
N SER A 47 29.79 -1.65 4.05
CA SER A 47 31.08 -0.96 3.95
C SER A 47 31.03 0.35 3.15
N ALA A 48 30.06 0.51 2.25
CA ALA A 48 29.98 1.63 1.33
C ALA A 48 28.54 1.99 0.95
N MET A 49 28.38 3.25 0.52
CA MET A 49 27.14 3.81 -0.01
C MET A 49 27.47 4.77 -1.16
N VAL A 50 26.69 4.73 -2.23
CA VAL A 50 26.88 5.56 -3.43
C VAL A 50 25.56 6.14 -3.89
N ASP A 51 25.48 7.45 -4.09
CA ASP A 51 24.37 8.10 -4.76
C ASP A 51 24.52 7.94 -6.27
N LEU A 52 23.55 7.28 -6.90
CA LEU A 52 23.55 6.99 -8.33
C LEU A 52 22.92 8.14 -9.13
N PHE A 53 21.86 8.72 -8.60
CA PHE A 53 21.10 9.75 -9.30
C PHE A 53 20.29 10.59 -8.32
N SER A 54 20.40 11.91 -8.40
CA SER A 54 19.75 12.87 -7.48
C SER A 54 18.82 13.87 -8.18
N ASP A 55 18.62 13.74 -9.50
CA ASP A 55 17.77 14.64 -10.27
C ASP A 55 16.35 14.08 -10.36
N ALA A 56 15.65 14.18 -9.24
CA ALA A 56 14.23 13.83 -9.08
C ALA A 56 13.82 12.46 -9.67
N PRO A 57 14.38 11.33 -9.20
CA PRO A 57 13.79 10.03 -9.52
C PRO A 57 12.33 10.00 -9.08
N SER A 58 11.48 9.32 -9.84
CA SER A 58 10.07 9.12 -9.46
C SER A 58 9.97 8.48 -8.09
N ARG A 59 8.91 8.82 -7.36
CA ARG A 59 8.73 8.31 -5.99
C ARG A 59 7.74 7.14 -6.00
N GLY A 60 8.18 5.98 -5.54
CA GLY A 60 7.27 4.89 -5.22
C GLY A 60 6.36 5.24 -4.04
N ARG A 61 5.39 4.38 -3.74
CA ARG A 61 4.51 4.50 -2.57
C ARG A 61 4.64 3.28 -1.67
N GLY A 62 4.94 3.49 -0.40
CA GLY A 62 4.97 2.43 0.61
C GLY A 62 5.92 1.29 0.26
N LEU A 63 5.40 0.07 0.10
CA LEU A 63 6.16 -1.11 -0.27
C LEU A 63 6.16 -1.41 -1.79
N SER A 64 5.70 -0.47 -2.63
CA SER A 64 5.74 -0.57 -4.08
C SER A 64 7.06 -0.02 -4.65
N GLY A 65 7.28 -0.18 -5.96
CA GLY A 65 8.51 0.21 -6.64
C GLY A 65 8.26 0.62 -8.08
N GLY A 66 9.00 0.02 -9.04
CA GLY A 66 8.85 0.30 -10.46
C GLY A 66 9.48 1.63 -10.87
N VAL A 67 10.46 2.11 -10.11
CA VAL A 67 11.19 3.34 -10.42
C VAL A 67 12.43 3.06 -11.24
N HIS A 68 13.11 1.93 -11.01
CA HIS A 68 14.34 1.61 -11.70
C HIS A 68 14.49 0.12 -12.01
N VAL A 69 15.36 -0.18 -12.99
CA VAL A 69 15.73 -1.55 -13.39
C VAL A 69 17.22 -1.60 -13.75
N TRP A 70 17.89 -2.67 -13.32
CA TRP A 70 19.29 -2.93 -13.63
C TRP A 70 19.44 -3.73 -14.93
N SER A 71 20.51 -3.43 -15.71
CA SER A 71 21.01 -4.31 -16.77
C SER A 71 21.50 -5.64 -16.19
N ASP A 72 21.49 -6.72 -16.98
CA ASP A 72 21.89 -8.06 -16.52
C ASP A 72 23.34 -8.14 -16.02
N ASP A 73 24.25 -7.30 -16.58
CA ASP A 73 25.62 -7.18 -16.11
C ASP A 73 25.77 -6.28 -14.87
N GLY A 74 24.72 -5.51 -14.54
CA GLY A 74 24.73 -4.57 -13.42
C GLY A 74 25.53 -3.29 -13.66
N ASP A 75 25.97 -3.04 -14.89
CA ASP A 75 26.76 -1.84 -15.23
C ASP A 75 25.90 -0.66 -15.68
N VAL A 76 24.62 -0.89 -15.96
CA VAL A 76 23.65 0.15 -16.33
C VAL A 76 22.39 0.04 -15.47
N VAL A 77 21.84 1.19 -15.08
CA VAL A 77 20.51 1.29 -14.47
C VAL A 77 19.66 2.30 -15.21
N TYR A 78 18.42 1.93 -15.52
CA TYR A 78 17.40 2.81 -16.09
C TYR A 78 16.46 3.28 -15.01
N VAL A 79 16.20 4.59 -14.97
CA VAL A 79 15.46 5.25 -13.90
C VAL A 79 14.33 6.08 -14.47
N ALA A 80 13.11 5.87 -14.01
CA ALA A 80 11.99 6.77 -14.26
C ALA A 80 12.13 8.03 -13.40
N THR A 81 11.98 9.21 -14.00
CA THR A 81 12.18 10.51 -13.34
C THR A 81 10.98 11.43 -13.53
N GLU A 82 10.81 12.38 -12.62
CA GLU A 82 9.72 13.37 -12.69
C GLU A 82 9.95 14.42 -13.79
N ALA A 83 11.22 14.72 -14.13
CA ALA A 83 11.58 15.85 -14.99
C ALA A 83 12.29 15.47 -16.29
N ARG A 84 12.78 14.24 -16.42
CA ARG A 84 13.65 13.83 -17.53
C ARG A 84 13.19 12.57 -18.26
N GLY A 85 11.97 12.07 -17.98
CA GLY A 85 11.48 10.81 -18.54
C GLY A 85 12.29 9.62 -18.00
N ILE A 86 12.83 8.78 -18.88
CA ILE A 86 13.69 7.66 -18.52
C ILE A 86 15.16 8.07 -18.69
N VAL A 87 15.95 7.86 -17.64
CA VAL A 87 17.38 8.16 -17.63
C VAL A 87 18.19 6.86 -17.56
N GLU A 88 19.18 6.73 -18.44
CA GLU A 88 20.19 5.69 -18.41
C GLU A 88 21.40 6.18 -17.61
N ILE A 89 21.84 5.40 -16.63
CA ILE A 89 23.00 5.70 -15.78
C ILE A 89 24.00 4.55 -15.93
N THR A 90 25.20 4.87 -16.40
CA THR A 90 26.29 3.89 -16.56
C THR A 90 27.27 3.95 -15.39
N LEU A 91 27.67 2.78 -14.90
CA LEU A 91 28.64 2.63 -13.82
C LEU A 91 29.91 1.94 -14.32
N ARG A 92 31.04 2.28 -13.69
CA ARG A 92 32.29 1.52 -13.79
C ARG A 92 32.96 1.48 -12.41
N ASN A 93 33.34 0.30 -11.97
CA ASN A 93 33.90 0.08 -10.63
C ASN A 93 33.05 0.74 -9.54
N ASP A 94 31.74 0.51 -9.60
CA ASP A 94 30.72 1.02 -8.66
C ASP A 94 30.57 2.56 -8.61
N ALA A 95 31.19 3.29 -9.53
CA ALA A 95 31.07 4.73 -9.67
C ALA A 95 30.30 5.11 -10.93
N VAL A 96 29.43 6.11 -10.82
CA VAL A 96 28.70 6.67 -11.96
C VAL A 96 29.68 7.36 -12.92
N THR A 97 29.64 6.97 -14.19
CA THR A 97 30.48 7.54 -15.25
C THR A 97 29.72 8.39 -16.25
N SER A 98 28.43 8.12 -16.44
CA SER A 98 27.54 8.93 -17.28
C SER A 98 26.08 8.78 -16.84
N ALA A 99 25.28 9.81 -17.16
CA ALA A 99 23.83 9.79 -17.05
C ALA A 99 23.24 10.54 -18.26
N ARG A 100 22.44 9.85 -19.08
CA ARG A 100 21.78 10.43 -20.25
C ARG A 100 20.27 10.18 -20.21
N SER A 101 19.48 11.16 -20.62
CA SER A 101 18.05 10.93 -20.86
C SER A 101 17.87 10.17 -22.18
N LEU A 102 16.94 9.23 -22.19
CA LEU A 102 16.37 8.70 -23.42
C LEU A 102 15.31 9.70 -23.92
N GLU A 103 14.98 9.67 -25.20
CA GLU A 103 14.11 10.68 -25.86
C GLU A 103 12.63 10.59 -25.47
N PHE A 104 12.29 10.02 -24.32
CA PHE A 104 10.92 9.97 -23.81
C PHE A 104 10.38 11.38 -23.50
N ASP A 105 9.10 11.61 -23.78
CA ASP A 105 8.44 12.90 -23.54
C ASP A 105 8.43 13.26 -22.05
N VAL A 106 9.13 14.33 -21.72
CA VAL A 106 9.28 14.81 -20.32
C VAL A 106 8.03 15.46 -19.74
N SER A 107 6.99 15.69 -20.56
CA SER A 107 5.70 16.20 -20.07
C SER A 107 4.80 15.11 -19.49
N ARG A 108 5.16 13.83 -19.66
CA ARG A 108 4.43 12.65 -19.19
C ARG A 108 5.02 12.07 -17.91
N SER A 109 4.19 11.39 -17.13
CA SER A 109 4.65 10.61 -15.97
C SER A 109 5.07 9.21 -16.42
N TRP A 110 6.26 8.76 -16.01
CA TRP A 110 6.84 7.48 -16.40
C TRP A 110 7.03 6.56 -15.20
N SER A 111 6.80 5.26 -15.43
CA SER A 111 6.99 4.22 -14.41
C SER A 111 7.38 2.88 -15.02
N THR A 112 7.83 1.96 -14.18
CA THR A 112 8.15 0.56 -14.48
C THR A 112 9.01 0.37 -15.72
N PRO A 113 10.23 0.95 -15.77
CA PRO A 113 11.15 0.67 -16.86
C PRO A 113 11.48 -0.83 -16.90
N ALA A 114 11.45 -1.41 -18.10
CA ALA A 114 11.80 -2.82 -18.37
C ALA A 114 12.76 -2.90 -19.55
N ILE A 115 13.69 -3.85 -19.53
CA ILE A 115 14.73 -3.97 -20.55
C ILE A 115 14.46 -5.19 -21.43
N ASP A 116 14.43 -4.97 -22.72
CA ASP A 116 14.49 -5.99 -23.76
C ASP A 116 15.92 -6.09 -24.30
N TYR A 117 16.69 -7.04 -23.77
CA TYR A 117 18.08 -7.24 -24.18
C TYR A 117 18.23 -7.79 -25.60
N MET A 118 17.25 -8.57 -26.06
CA MET A 118 17.32 -9.19 -27.38
C MET A 118 17.28 -8.16 -28.49
N ASN A 119 16.56 -7.06 -28.26
CA ASN A 119 16.39 -6.00 -29.26
C ASN A 119 16.98 -4.64 -28.84
N SER A 120 17.74 -4.60 -27.76
CA SER A 120 18.35 -3.36 -27.23
C SER A 120 17.33 -2.25 -27.02
N ARG A 121 16.22 -2.55 -26.32
CA ARG A 121 15.13 -1.60 -26.09
C ARG A 121 14.83 -1.44 -24.59
N VAL A 122 14.30 -0.28 -24.25
CA VAL A 122 13.69 0.00 -22.95
C VAL A 122 12.21 0.25 -23.15
N PHE A 123 11.39 -0.42 -22.35
CA PHE A 123 9.96 -0.18 -22.24
C PHE A 123 9.66 0.60 -20.97
N ALA A 124 8.60 1.42 -20.98
CA ALA A 124 8.09 2.10 -19.78
C ALA A 124 6.59 2.39 -19.93
N ILE A 125 5.90 2.52 -18.81
CA ILE A 125 4.49 2.93 -18.78
C ILE A 125 4.41 4.45 -18.65
N ALA A 126 3.64 5.05 -19.57
CA ALA A 126 3.30 6.47 -19.56
C ALA A 126 1.91 6.68 -18.96
N ASP A 127 1.80 7.64 -18.01
CA ASP A 127 0.53 8.12 -17.43
C ASP A 127 -0.38 7.00 -16.92
N TRP A 128 0.24 5.86 -16.52
CA TRP A 128 -0.43 4.66 -16.02
C TRP A 128 -1.39 4.03 -17.05
N LYS A 129 -1.19 4.30 -18.33
CA LYS A 129 -2.11 3.89 -19.38
C LYS A 129 -1.44 3.25 -20.59
N GLU A 130 -0.36 3.82 -21.08
CA GLU A 130 0.26 3.44 -22.35
C GLU A 130 1.59 2.77 -22.14
N LEU A 131 1.86 1.69 -22.88
CA LEU A 131 3.17 1.07 -22.95
C LEU A 131 3.95 1.68 -24.11
N TRP A 132 5.11 2.21 -23.81
CA TRP A 132 6.03 2.79 -24.78
C TRP A 132 7.34 2.01 -24.83
N GLY A 133 7.96 1.97 -26.00
CA GLY A 133 9.28 1.43 -26.25
C GLY A 133 10.23 2.46 -26.83
N CYS A 134 11.52 2.33 -26.54
CA CYS A 134 12.59 3.15 -27.11
C CYS A 134 13.82 2.29 -27.38
N ASP A 135 14.44 2.40 -28.55
CA ASP A 135 15.71 1.79 -28.83
C ASP A 135 16.81 2.46 -27.99
N ILE A 136 17.67 1.67 -27.33
CA ILE A 136 18.68 2.19 -26.40
C ILE A 136 19.75 3.00 -27.13
N THR A 137 20.02 2.69 -28.40
CA THR A 137 21.14 3.27 -29.12
C THR A 137 20.87 4.67 -29.66
N ASP A 138 19.76 4.85 -30.39
CA ASP A 138 19.44 6.08 -31.11
C ASP A 138 17.97 6.17 -31.56
N GLY A 139 17.10 5.38 -30.93
CA GLY A 139 15.68 5.29 -31.35
C GLY A 139 14.79 6.38 -30.76
N ASP A 140 13.86 6.87 -31.57
CA ASP A 140 12.75 7.66 -31.10
C ASP A 140 11.77 6.75 -30.31
N PRO A 141 11.19 7.21 -29.22
CA PRO A 141 10.16 6.46 -28.49
C PRO A 141 8.90 6.26 -29.36
N TYR A 142 8.29 5.10 -29.24
CA TYR A 142 7.07 4.73 -29.95
C TYR A 142 6.09 4.03 -29.04
N VAL A 143 4.79 4.17 -29.34
CA VAL A 143 3.72 3.47 -28.63
C VAL A 143 3.76 2.00 -29.01
N VAL A 144 3.81 1.13 -28.01
CA VAL A 144 3.71 -0.33 -28.16
C VAL A 144 2.26 -0.77 -27.97
N HIS A 145 1.57 -0.20 -26.98
CA HIS A 145 0.18 -0.49 -26.66
C HIS A 145 -0.47 0.70 -25.97
N ASP A 146 -1.67 1.10 -26.42
CA ASP A 146 -2.44 2.25 -25.93
C ASP A 146 -3.95 1.97 -25.74
N GLU A 147 -4.36 0.71 -25.94
CA GLU A 147 -5.75 0.31 -25.83
C GLU A 147 -6.18 -0.06 -24.39
N SER A 148 -5.29 0.13 -23.42
CA SER A 148 -5.58 -0.17 -22.01
C SER A 148 -6.35 0.96 -21.35
N ASP A 149 -7.33 0.63 -20.52
CA ASP A 149 -7.93 1.59 -19.58
C ASP A 149 -6.91 2.00 -18.52
N PHE A 150 -6.07 1.04 -18.13
CA PHE A 150 -5.03 1.23 -17.15
C PHE A 150 -3.89 0.20 -17.30
N ALA A 151 -2.64 0.64 -17.23
CA ALA A 151 -1.45 -0.20 -17.29
C ALA A 151 -0.56 0.03 -16.05
N ILE A 152 -0.03 -1.04 -15.43
CA ILE A 152 0.71 -0.89 -14.18
C ILE A 152 2.16 -1.30 -14.31
N ASP A 153 2.44 -2.53 -14.78
CA ASP A 153 3.79 -3.10 -14.80
C ASP A 153 4.18 -3.52 -16.21
N ALA A 154 5.35 -3.05 -16.68
CA ALA A 154 5.98 -3.52 -17.89
C ALA A 154 7.00 -4.61 -17.54
N ILE A 155 7.02 -5.69 -18.32
CA ILE A 155 8.01 -6.76 -18.23
C ILE A 155 8.42 -7.22 -19.63
N SER A 156 9.66 -7.69 -19.78
CA SER A 156 10.18 -8.15 -21.05
C SER A 156 10.18 -9.67 -21.12
N GLY A 157 9.60 -10.24 -22.18
CA GLY A 157 9.52 -11.66 -22.46
C GLY A 157 10.78 -12.26 -23.10
N VAL A 158 10.70 -13.57 -23.44
CA VAL A 158 11.82 -14.36 -24.02
C VAL A 158 12.12 -13.93 -25.45
N ASP A 159 11.10 -13.56 -26.21
CA ASP A 159 11.15 -13.15 -27.61
C ASP A 159 11.26 -11.64 -27.82
N GLY A 160 11.51 -10.90 -26.73
CA GLY A 160 11.49 -9.44 -26.73
C GLY A 160 10.10 -8.83 -26.62
N SER A 161 9.03 -9.64 -26.51
CA SER A 161 7.70 -9.15 -26.22
C SER A 161 7.64 -8.49 -24.84
N CYS A 162 6.81 -7.49 -24.70
CA CYS A 162 6.58 -6.83 -23.44
C CYS A 162 5.15 -7.07 -23.00
N ILE A 163 4.99 -7.59 -21.79
CA ILE A 163 3.68 -7.81 -21.18
C ILE A 163 3.38 -6.63 -20.27
N VAL A 164 2.19 -6.06 -20.45
CA VAL A 164 1.66 -4.99 -19.62
C VAL A 164 0.37 -5.46 -18.97
N TRP A 165 0.16 -5.07 -17.73
CA TRP A 165 -1.06 -5.38 -17.02
C TRP A 165 -2.12 -4.34 -17.28
N ASN A 166 -3.18 -4.75 -17.96
CA ASN A 166 -4.39 -3.96 -18.11
C ASN A 166 -5.26 -4.06 -16.88
N ARG A 167 -5.93 -2.98 -16.54
CA ARG A 167 -6.90 -2.91 -15.45
C ARG A 167 -8.19 -2.30 -15.93
N PRO A 168 -9.10 -3.07 -16.58
CA PRO A 168 -10.41 -2.53 -16.87
C PRO A 168 -11.19 -2.21 -15.59
N ASP A 169 -10.90 -2.94 -14.49
CA ASP A 169 -11.68 -2.88 -13.25
C ASP A 169 -10.85 -2.98 -11.96
N MET A 170 -9.64 -2.47 -11.89
CA MET A 170 -8.69 -2.74 -10.80
C MET A 170 -8.11 -4.17 -10.81
N ALA A 171 -6.80 -4.30 -10.67
CA ALA A 171 -6.07 -5.57 -10.82
C ALA A 171 -6.48 -6.67 -9.84
N TRP A 172 -7.07 -6.31 -8.70
CA TRP A 172 -7.56 -7.25 -7.70
C TRP A 172 -9.02 -7.70 -7.90
N THR A 173 -9.74 -7.16 -8.88
CA THR A 173 -11.09 -7.59 -9.21
C THR A 173 -11.11 -8.33 -10.54
N GLN A 174 -10.49 -7.78 -11.56
CA GLN A 174 -10.34 -8.36 -12.88
C GLN A 174 -9.15 -7.70 -13.58
N SER A 175 -8.30 -8.49 -14.23
CA SER A 175 -7.17 -7.99 -14.99
C SER A 175 -6.83 -8.90 -16.16
N ALA A 176 -6.19 -8.35 -17.16
CA ALA A 176 -5.70 -9.05 -18.34
C ALA A 176 -4.25 -8.65 -18.61
N SER A 177 -3.54 -9.46 -19.39
CA SER A 177 -2.20 -9.17 -19.87
C SER A 177 -2.20 -8.98 -21.39
N TRP A 178 -1.22 -8.24 -21.90
CA TRP A 178 -1.00 -8.03 -23.32
C TRP A 178 0.43 -8.47 -23.68
N PRO A 179 0.71 -9.09 -24.84
CA PRO A 179 -0.24 -9.45 -25.92
C PRO A 179 -1.07 -10.71 -25.64
N GLU A 180 -0.71 -11.50 -24.64
CA GLU A 180 -1.42 -12.73 -24.31
C GLU A 180 -2.23 -12.57 -23.03
N GLN A 181 -3.48 -12.98 -23.08
CA GLN A 181 -4.35 -13.02 -21.91
C GLN A 181 -4.00 -14.25 -21.07
N VAL A 182 -3.36 -14.03 -19.91
CA VAL A 182 -2.93 -15.12 -19.02
C VAL A 182 -4.12 -15.80 -18.36
N ALA A 183 -5.12 -15.00 -17.94
CA ALA A 183 -6.36 -15.50 -17.36
C ALA A 183 -7.47 -14.47 -17.53
N ASP A 184 -8.67 -14.90 -17.91
CA ASP A 184 -9.84 -14.07 -18.10
C ASP A 184 -10.73 -14.09 -16.87
N GLY A 185 -11.10 -12.90 -16.36
CA GLY A 185 -11.99 -12.77 -15.22
C GLY A 185 -11.37 -13.05 -13.83
N ILE A 186 -10.04 -13.09 -13.75
CA ILE A 186 -9.29 -13.33 -12.51
C ILE A 186 -8.36 -12.13 -12.25
N ALA A 187 -8.11 -11.83 -10.97
CA ALA A 187 -7.22 -10.74 -10.56
C ALA A 187 -5.76 -11.16 -10.68
N VAL A 188 -5.18 -11.00 -11.87
CA VAL A 188 -3.76 -11.30 -12.13
C VAL A 188 -2.90 -10.09 -11.82
N GLN A 189 -1.81 -10.29 -11.07
CA GLN A 189 -0.92 -9.22 -10.66
C GLN A 189 0.53 -9.67 -10.51
N GLN A 190 1.46 -8.72 -10.50
CA GLN A 190 2.88 -8.92 -10.22
C GLN A 190 3.54 -9.99 -11.11
N ALA A 191 3.20 -10.01 -12.41
CA ALA A 191 3.83 -10.92 -13.35
C ALA A 191 5.33 -10.65 -13.48
N ARG A 192 6.09 -11.72 -13.65
CA ARG A 192 7.53 -11.63 -13.93
C ARG A 192 8.10 -12.91 -14.48
N PHE A 193 9.18 -12.76 -15.23
CA PHE A 193 9.99 -13.88 -15.70
C PHE A 193 11.10 -14.19 -14.69
N SER A 194 11.54 -15.45 -14.66
CA SER A 194 12.85 -15.81 -14.13
C SER A 194 13.94 -15.11 -14.97
N ARG A 195 15.15 -14.93 -14.42
CA ARG A 195 16.23 -14.22 -15.12
C ARG A 195 16.64 -14.89 -16.44
N ASN A 196 16.65 -16.22 -16.46
CA ASN A 196 16.89 -17.00 -17.67
C ASN A 196 15.71 -17.00 -18.66
N LYS A 197 14.57 -16.34 -18.30
CA LYS A 197 13.33 -16.26 -19.08
C LYS A 197 12.63 -17.62 -19.35
N GLU A 198 13.04 -18.69 -18.72
CA GLU A 198 12.44 -20.03 -18.92
C GLU A 198 11.15 -20.22 -18.12
N SER A 199 11.00 -19.52 -17.00
CA SER A 199 9.80 -19.56 -16.16
C SER A 199 9.11 -18.21 -16.11
N PHE A 200 7.79 -18.23 -16.22
CA PHE A 200 6.90 -17.08 -16.04
C PHE A 200 6.02 -17.32 -14.81
N GLY A 201 5.84 -16.30 -13.99
CA GLY A 201 4.99 -16.42 -12.82
C GLY A 201 4.22 -15.14 -12.54
N PHE A 202 3.12 -15.29 -11.80
CA PHE A 202 2.21 -14.22 -11.42
C PHE A 202 1.47 -14.60 -10.14
N ILE A 203 0.76 -13.66 -9.57
CA ILE A 203 -0.24 -13.91 -8.52
C ILE A 203 -1.61 -13.83 -9.16
N ASP A 204 -2.50 -14.76 -8.82
CA ASP A 204 -3.93 -14.67 -9.09
C ASP A 204 -4.75 -15.22 -7.92
N ASP A 205 -6.05 -14.96 -7.93
CA ASP A 205 -6.99 -15.39 -6.92
C ASP A 205 -7.99 -16.48 -7.42
N SER A 206 -7.63 -17.21 -8.46
CA SER A 206 -8.45 -18.28 -9.06
C SER A 206 -8.82 -19.38 -8.07
N THR A 207 -8.02 -19.58 -7.04
CA THR A 207 -8.27 -20.53 -5.94
C THR A 207 -9.12 -19.96 -4.82
N GLY A 208 -9.60 -18.73 -4.96
CA GLY A 208 -10.28 -17.95 -3.92
C GLY A 208 -9.34 -17.17 -3.01
N VAL A 209 -8.02 -17.34 -3.17
CA VAL A 209 -6.97 -16.63 -2.41
C VAL A 209 -5.85 -16.24 -3.37
N ALA A 210 -5.32 -15.04 -3.24
CA ALA A 210 -4.26 -14.53 -4.10
C ALA A 210 -2.93 -15.28 -3.87
N ASN A 211 -2.66 -16.29 -4.70
CA ASN A 211 -1.48 -17.16 -4.61
C ASN A 211 -0.55 -17.00 -5.80
N VAL A 212 0.73 -17.39 -5.63
CA VAL A 212 1.74 -17.40 -6.69
C VAL A 212 1.56 -18.63 -7.58
N HIS A 213 1.47 -18.38 -8.89
CA HIS A 213 1.43 -19.40 -9.93
C HIS A 213 2.65 -19.25 -10.84
N ILE A 214 3.21 -20.37 -11.28
CA ILE A 214 4.39 -20.44 -12.15
C ILE A 214 4.05 -21.32 -13.34
N LEU A 215 4.24 -20.79 -14.54
CA LEU A 215 4.05 -21.46 -15.82
C LEU A 215 5.39 -21.66 -16.50
N GLY A 216 5.50 -22.77 -17.23
CA GLY A 216 6.61 -23.05 -18.14
C GLY A 216 7.92 -23.39 -17.43
N ASP A 217 8.20 -24.65 -17.35
CA ASP A 217 9.53 -25.24 -17.18
C ASP A 217 9.45 -26.75 -17.41
N GLU A 218 10.07 -27.24 -18.45
CA GLU A 218 10.11 -28.66 -18.74
C GLU A 218 10.99 -29.47 -17.75
N ILE A 219 11.77 -28.75 -16.90
CA ILE A 219 12.79 -29.38 -16.06
C ILE A 219 12.21 -29.88 -14.72
N VAL A 220 11.18 -29.24 -14.16
CA VAL A 220 10.73 -29.55 -12.80
C VAL A 220 9.26 -29.97 -12.75
N ASP A 221 8.38 -29.19 -13.29
CA ASP A 221 6.93 -29.42 -13.45
C ASP A 221 6.38 -28.24 -14.27
N PRO A 222 5.67 -28.45 -15.38
CA PRO A 222 5.27 -27.36 -16.27
C PRO A 222 4.43 -26.28 -15.58
N ASN A 223 3.66 -26.63 -14.55
CA ASN A 223 2.81 -25.68 -13.85
C ASN A 223 2.84 -25.93 -12.34
N ILE A 224 3.43 -25.01 -11.59
CA ILE A 224 3.46 -25.03 -10.13
C ILE A 224 2.59 -23.91 -9.57
N SER A 225 1.68 -24.27 -8.68
CA SER A 225 0.94 -23.30 -7.88
C SER A 225 1.33 -23.42 -6.41
N ILE A 226 1.81 -22.32 -5.81
CA ILE A 226 2.12 -22.29 -4.38
C ILE A 226 0.81 -22.04 -3.64
N ILE A 227 -0.04 -23.05 -3.55
CA ILE A 227 -1.36 -22.94 -2.93
C ILE A 227 -1.23 -22.80 -1.42
N ASP A 228 -1.87 -21.79 -0.90
CA ASP A 228 -1.92 -21.47 0.52
C ASP A 228 -3.33 -20.98 0.91
N HIS A 229 -3.64 -21.00 2.21
CA HIS A 229 -4.91 -20.46 2.74
C HIS A 229 -4.84 -18.97 3.05
N CYS A 230 -3.71 -18.33 2.78
CA CYS A 230 -3.45 -16.91 2.99
C CYS A 230 -2.90 -16.27 1.73
N GLU A 231 -3.05 -14.96 1.62
CA GLU A 231 -2.66 -14.20 0.45
C GLU A 231 -1.15 -13.99 0.37
N HIS A 232 -0.59 -14.12 -0.84
CA HIS A 232 0.80 -13.82 -1.17
C HIS A 232 0.98 -12.40 -1.72
N GLY A 233 -0.10 -11.74 -2.09
CA GLY A 233 -0.16 -10.36 -2.56
C GLY A 233 -1.37 -9.66 -2.00
N GLY A 234 -1.49 -8.38 -2.29
CA GLY A 234 -2.62 -7.54 -1.92
C GLY A 234 -3.06 -6.69 -3.09
N PRO A 235 -4.03 -5.79 -2.92
CA PRO A 235 -4.48 -4.89 -3.96
C PRO A 235 -3.33 -4.08 -4.55
N THR A 236 -3.32 -3.95 -5.87
CA THR A 236 -2.27 -3.24 -6.60
C THR A 236 -2.60 -1.75 -6.70
N TRP A 237 -2.40 -1.00 -5.63
CA TRP A 237 -2.63 0.45 -5.59
C TRP A 237 -1.52 1.28 -6.25
N GLY A 238 -0.51 0.64 -6.81
CA GLY A 238 0.60 1.30 -7.47
C GLY A 238 1.50 0.32 -8.22
N PRO A 239 2.36 0.82 -9.11
CA PRO A 239 3.26 0.00 -9.92
C PRO A 239 4.37 -0.63 -9.07
N GLY A 240 5.01 -1.65 -9.64
CA GLY A 240 6.24 -2.24 -9.13
C GLY A 240 6.12 -2.95 -7.78
N GLN A 241 4.93 -3.42 -7.41
CA GLN A 241 4.79 -4.29 -6.24
C GLN A 241 5.58 -5.58 -6.44
N ARG A 242 6.32 -5.99 -5.41
CA ARG A 242 7.09 -7.22 -5.41
C ARG A 242 6.96 -7.90 -4.05
N THR A 243 5.88 -8.67 -3.86
CA THR A 243 5.66 -9.54 -2.70
C THR A 243 6.18 -10.95 -2.93
N TRP A 244 6.64 -11.23 -4.16
CA TRP A 244 7.31 -12.45 -4.53
C TRP A 244 8.40 -12.19 -5.59
N CYS A 245 9.38 -13.11 -5.72
CA CYS A 245 10.39 -13.07 -6.77
C CYS A 245 11.04 -14.44 -6.95
N PHE A 246 11.59 -14.70 -8.15
CA PHE A 246 12.50 -15.82 -8.38
C PHE A 246 13.89 -15.53 -7.80
N ASN A 247 14.64 -16.59 -7.47
CA ASN A 247 16.09 -16.50 -7.37
C ASN A 247 16.72 -16.47 -8.78
N THR A 248 18.03 -16.27 -8.86
CA THR A 248 18.75 -16.04 -10.12
C THR A 248 18.56 -17.17 -11.15
N ASP A 249 18.56 -18.44 -10.71
CA ASP A 249 18.43 -19.61 -11.57
C ASP A 249 16.99 -20.12 -11.74
N GLY A 250 16.00 -19.45 -11.14
CA GLY A 250 14.60 -19.82 -11.22
C GLY A 250 14.18 -21.06 -10.41
N THR A 251 15.10 -21.72 -9.70
CA THR A 251 14.81 -22.95 -8.94
C THR A 251 14.08 -22.70 -7.63
N ARG A 252 14.08 -21.45 -7.14
CA ARG A 252 13.44 -21.06 -5.89
C ARG A 252 12.62 -19.79 -6.06
N VAL A 253 11.60 -19.66 -5.22
CA VAL A 253 10.71 -18.51 -5.16
C VAL A 253 10.64 -17.99 -3.73
N ALA A 254 10.97 -16.71 -3.52
CA ALA A 254 10.65 -16.01 -2.29
C ALA A 254 9.26 -15.41 -2.41
N TYR A 255 8.44 -15.49 -1.35
CA TYR A 255 7.09 -14.95 -1.34
C TYR A 255 6.65 -14.58 0.08
N THR A 256 5.73 -13.64 0.18
CA THR A 256 5.11 -13.25 1.45
C THR A 256 3.86 -14.05 1.71
N ARG A 257 3.52 -14.25 2.98
CA ARG A 257 2.23 -14.77 3.43
C ARG A 257 1.60 -13.78 4.37
N ASN A 258 0.36 -13.39 4.09
CA ASN A 258 -0.45 -12.51 4.91
C ASN A 258 -1.53 -13.31 5.65
N GLU A 259 -1.41 -13.42 6.96
CA GLU A 259 -2.34 -14.14 7.84
C GLU A 259 -2.98 -13.15 8.81
N ASP A 260 -4.24 -12.75 8.57
CA ASP A 260 -4.98 -11.78 9.40
C ASP A 260 -4.24 -10.43 9.62
N GLY A 261 -3.51 -9.98 8.60
CA GLY A 261 -2.69 -8.76 8.64
C GLY A 261 -1.28 -8.95 9.18
N TYR A 262 -0.94 -10.08 9.78
CA TYR A 262 0.44 -10.47 10.07
C TYR A 262 1.09 -11.07 8.83
N SER A 263 2.34 -10.73 8.58
CA SER A 263 3.04 -11.27 7.41
C SER A 263 4.34 -11.95 7.80
N SER A 264 4.73 -12.90 6.95
CA SER A 264 5.98 -13.63 7.02
C SER A 264 6.56 -13.86 5.63
N LEU A 265 7.88 -13.94 5.54
CA LEU A 265 8.64 -14.20 4.32
C LEU A 265 9.01 -15.68 4.25
N TRP A 266 8.74 -16.30 3.11
CA TRP A 266 8.98 -17.72 2.84
C TRP A 266 9.79 -17.92 1.55
N VAL A 267 10.45 -19.05 1.46
CA VAL A 267 11.07 -19.56 0.24
C VAL A 267 10.48 -20.91 -0.09
N PHE A 268 10.01 -21.06 -1.30
CA PHE A 268 9.61 -22.32 -1.91
C PHE A 268 10.75 -22.81 -2.81
N ASP A 269 11.22 -24.05 -2.57
CA ASP A 269 12.20 -24.73 -3.39
C ASP A 269 11.44 -25.61 -4.40
N ARG A 270 11.52 -25.24 -5.67
CA ARG A 270 10.76 -25.90 -6.76
C ARG A 270 11.24 -27.32 -7.05
N VAL A 271 12.52 -27.60 -6.76
CA VAL A 271 13.11 -28.91 -7.00
C VAL A 271 12.65 -29.95 -5.96
N THR A 272 12.60 -29.51 -4.70
CA THR A 272 12.27 -30.41 -3.57
C THR A 272 10.80 -30.30 -3.14
N GLY A 273 10.09 -29.27 -3.57
CA GLY A 273 8.75 -28.91 -3.09
C GLY A 273 8.73 -28.39 -1.65
N SER A 274 9.88 -28.16 -1.02
CA SER A 274 9.96 -27.75 0.37
C SER A 274 9.70 -26.24 0.54
N ARG A 275 9.15 -25.87 1.71
CA ARG A 275 8.86 -24.48 2.10
C ARG A 275 9.63 -24.14 3.36
N HIS A 276 10.30 -22.99 3.35
CA HIS A 276 11.13 -22.52 4.46
C HIS A 276 10.73 -21.12 4.84
N ARG A 277 10.39 -20.92 6.12
CA ARG A 277 10.14 -19.56 6.64
C ARG A 277 11.47 -18.85 6.87
N ILE A 278 11.66 -17.72 6.21
CA ILE A 278 12.90 -16.94 6.21
C ILE A 278 12.83 -15.78 7.20
N GLY A 279 11.65 -15.16 7.34
CA GLY A 279 11.52 -13.97 8.18
C GLY A 279 10.10 -13.71 8.67
N GLN A 280 10.01 -12.86 9.70
CA GLN A 280 8.76 -12.36 10.28
C GLN A 280 8.62 -10.87 10.00
N GLY A 281 7.38 -10.40 9.85
CA GLY A 281 6.98 -9.03 9.55
C GLY A 281 6.54 -8.86 8.11
N VAL A 282 5.98 -7.72 7.80
CA VAL A 282 5.55 -7.36 6.44
C VAL A 282 6.78 -7.06 5.60
N HIS A 283 6.88 -7.71 4.45
CA HIS A 283 7.95 -7.52 3.48
C HIS A 283 7.37 -7.07 2.14
N GLY A 284 8.14 -6.26 1.43
CA GLY A 284 7.85 -5.85 0.06
C GLY A 284 9.14 -5.52 -0.69
N CYS A 285 9.03 -5.18 -1.97
CA CYS A 285 10.17 -4.95 -2.84
C CYS A 285 11.17 -6.12 -2.84
N LEU A 286 10.67 -7.37 -2.85
CA LEU A 286 11.55 -8.54 -2.86
C LEU A 286 12.41 -8.54 -4.12
N SER A 287 13.72 -8.73 -3.96
CA SER A 287 14.68 -8.82 -5.05
C SER A 287 15.80 -9.80 -4.67
N TRP A 288 16.06 -10.78 -5.52
CA TRP A 288 16.96 -11.89 -5.21
C TRP A 288 18.02 -12.10 -6.28
N GLU A 289 19.29 -12.05 -5.88
CA GLU A 289 20.44 -12.31 -6.73
C GLU A 289 21.47 -13.18 -6.01
N GLY A 290 21.85 -14.32 -6.60
CA GLY A 290 22.73 -15.29 -5.97
C GLY A 290 22.20 -15.77 -4.62
N ASN A 291 22.96 -15.52 -3.55
CA ASN A 291 22.55 -15.82 -2.18
C ASN A 291 22.00 -14.61 -1.42
N THR A 292 21.81 -13.47 -2.08
CA THR A 292 21.37 -12.20 -1.49
C THR A 292 19.92 -11.94 -1.85
N LEU A 293 19.01 -11.98 -0.87
CA LEU A 293 17.62 -11.55 -0.99
C LEU A 293 17.44 -10.26 -0.22
N ALA A 294 17.15 -9.16 -0.91
CA ALA A 294 16.83 -7.89 -0.29
C ALA A 294 15.32 -7.66 -0.20
N ALA A 295 14.90 -6.89 0.79
CA ALA A 295 13.51 -6.49 0.99
C ALA A 295 13.41 -5.19 1.81
N LEU A 296 12.29 -4.48 1.65
CA LEU A 296 11.77 -3.59 2.67
C LEU A 296 11.04 -4.44 3.71
N ARG A 297 11.30 -4.19 4.99
CA ARG A 297 10.68 -4.91 6.11
C ARG A 297 10.13 -3.94 7.14
N THR A 298 8.94 -4.22 7.66
CA THR A 298 8.32 -3.49 8.78
C THR A 298 7.48 -4.42 9.65
N GLY A 299 7.06 -3.97 10.81
CA GLY A 299 6.15 -4.68 11.73
C GLY A 299 5.64 -3.74 12.80
N ALA A 300 4.67 -4.12 13.62
CA ALA A 300 4.08 -3.23 14.64
C ALA A 300 5.11 -2.50 15.50
N ARG A 301 6.17 -3.21 15.88
CA ARG A 301 7.25 -2.71 16.75
C ARG A 301 8.54 -2.38 15.98
N THR A 302 8.50 -2.39 14.67
CA THR A 302 9.70 -2.22 13.85
C THR A 302 9.42 -1.22 12.75
N PRO A 303 9.96 0.02 12.83
CA PRO A 303 9.96 0.94 11.71
C PRO A 303 10.54 0.31 10.44
N GLN A 304 10.19 0.86 9.28
CA GLN A 304 10.68 0.36 8.00
C GLN A 304 12.22 0.22 7.99
N GLN A 305 12.69 -0.87 7.42
CA GLN A 305 14.11 -1.20 7.26
C GLN A 305 14.37 -1.76 5.88
N VAL A 306 15.53 -1.46 5.31
CA VAL A 306 16.10 -2.26 4.21
C VAL A 306 16.85 -3.43 4.85
N VAL A 307 16.44 -4.63 4.52
CA VAL A 307 17.06 -5.87 5.05
C VAL A 307 17.61 -6.72 3.92
N VAL A 308 18.66 -7.47 4.24
CA VAL A 308 19.24 -8.49 3.38
C VAL A 308 19.22 -9.82 4.11
N TYR A 309 18.74 -10.85 3.44
CA TYR A 309 18.82 -12.24 3.87
C TYR A 309 19.91 -12.95 3.08
N HIS A 310 20.87 -13.54 3.79
CA HIS A 310 21.93 -14.38 3.22
C HIS A 310 21.43 -15.83 3.20
N LEU A 311 21.09 -16.34 2.02
CA LEU A 311 20.39 -17.62 1.83
C LEU A 311 21.34 -18.75 1.40
N ASN A 312 22.56 -18.80 1.97
CA ASN A 312 23.47 -19.94 1.81
C ASN A 312 22.89 -21.24 2.41
N ASN A 313 22.10 -21.10 3.48
CA ASN A 313 21.37 -22.18 4.11
C ASN A 313 19.95 -21.70 4.45
N LEU A 314 18.93 -22.33 3.82
CA LEU A 314 17.53 -21.98 4.04
C LEU A 314 17.01 -22.36 5.44
N LEU A 315 17.67 -23.30 6.12
CA LEU A 315 17.30 -23.70 7.48
C LEU A 315 17.79 -22.71 8.54
N GLU A 316 18.82 -21.93 8.20
CA GLU A 316 19.43 -20.95 9.09
C GLU A 316 19.69 -19.63 8.35
N PRO A 317 18.63 -18.94 7.88
CA PRO A 317 18.79 -17.70 7.14
C PRO A 317 19.36 -16.61 8.05
N GLN A 318 20.42 -15.97 7.60
CA GLN A 318 21.01 -14.83 8.33
C GLN A 318 20.46 -13.53 7.77
N ARG A 319 19.95 -12.66 8.64
CA ARG A 319 19.43 -11.34 8.25
C ARG A 319 20.34 -10.23 8.73
N THR A 320 20.72 -9.35 7.82
CA THR A 320 21.39 -8.08 8.10
C THR A 320 20.41 -6.93 7.88
N VAL A 321 20.35 -5.97 8.81
CA VAL A 321 19.66 -4.69 8.59
C VAL A 321 20.66 -3.75 7.93
N LEU A 322 20.42 -3.44 6.66
CA LEU A 322 21.31 -2.61 5.87
C LEU A 322 21.08 -1.12 6.12
N VAL A 323 19.81 -0.70 6.19
CA VAL A 323 19.42 0.70 6.43
C VAL A 323 18.22 0.79 7.36
N ARG A 324 18.28 1.77 8.26
CA ARG A 324 17.16 2.21 9.13
C ARG A 324 16.86 3.67 8.82
N PRO A 325 15.84 3.98 7.99
CA PRO A 325 15.53 5.37 7.65
C PRO A 325 14.84 6.13 8.78
N ALA A 326 14.19 5.43 9.71
CA ALA A 326 13.50 6.06 10.83
C ALA A 326 14.45 6.71 11.83
N ASP A 327 13.97 7.73 12.53
CA ASP A 327 14.70 8.41 13.61
C ASP A 327 15.21 7.39 14.64
N GLU A 328 16.48 7.50 15.04
CA GLU A 328 17.14 6.57 15.95
C GLU A 328 16.44 6.45 17.29
N ARG A 329 15.75 7.50 17.75
CA ARG A 329 14.95 7.49 18.99
C ARG A 329 13.87 6.41 19.01
N TRP A 330 13.38 5.94 17.85
CA TRP A 330 12.44 4.81 17.79
C TRP A 330 13.04 3.49 18.29
N PHE A 331 14.35 3.40 18.39
CA PHE A 331 15.08 2.21 18.86
C PHE A 331 15.60 2.36 20.30
N GLU A 332 15.29 3.47 20.97
CA GLU A 332 15.62 3.69 22.38
C GLU A 332 14.65 2.96 23.29
N ASN A 333 15.14 2.40 24.40
CA ASN A 333 14.34 1.62 25.35
C ASN A 333 13.14 2.39 25.93
N GLU A 334 13.22 3.71 26.01
CA GLU A 334 12.13 4.56 26.54
C GLU A 334 10.91 4.59 25.62
N ILE A 335 11.11 4.47 24.32
CA ILE A 335 10.04 4.47 23.30
C ILE A 335 9.60 3.04 22.98
N ASP A 336 10.47 2.05 23.07
CA ASP A 336 10.16 0.64 22.76
C ASP A 336 8.95 0.12 23.57
N ILE A 337 8.74 0.63 24.76
CA ILE A 337 7.60 0.27 25.62
C ILE A 337 6.23 0.67 25.02
N GLU A 338 6.19 1.70 24.18
CA GLU A 338 4.95 2.18 23.54
C GLU A 338 4.71 1.49 22.19
N LEU A 339 5.67 0.67 21.73
CA LEU A 339 5.53 -0.14 20.53
C LEU A 339 4.79 -1.44 20.87
N VAL A 340 3.56 -1.56 20.42
CA VAL A 340 2.62 -2.62 20.81
C VAL A 340 2.31 -3.55 19.65
N GLU A 341 2.36 -4.87 19.90
CA GLU A 341 1.79 -5.87 18.99
C GLU A 341 0.28 -5.97 19.23
N PRO A 342 -0.56 -5.95 18.19
CA PRO A 342 -2.00 -6.12 18.35
C PRO A 342 -2.38 -7.58 18.62
N THR A 343 -3.54 -7.78 19.23
CA THR A 343 -4.25 -9.07 19.16
C THR A 343 -5.17 -9.09 17.94
N VAL A 344 -5.27 -10.23 17.28
CA VAL A 344 -6.26 -10.48 16.22
C VAL A 344 -7.49 -11.09 16.87
N GLU A 345 -8.64 -10.50 16.61
CA GLU A 345 -9.92 -10.93 17.16
C GLU A 345 -10.98 -10.88 16.05
N ARG A 346 -12.14 -11.51 16.30
CA ARG A 346 -13.26 -11.54 15.36
C ARG A 346 -14.54 -11.13 16.08
N ALA A 347 -15.24 -10.15 15.53
CA ALA A 347 -16.55 -9.76 16.03
C ALA A 347 -17.63 -10.61 15.38
N PRO A 348 -18.65 -11.06 16.15
CA PRO A 348 -19.77 -11.81 15.61
C PRO A 348 -20.68 -10.91 14.76
N GLY A 349 -21.27 -11.49 13.72
CA GLY A 349 -22.20 -10.85 12.80
C GLY A 349 -22.76 -11.89 11.84
N ASP A 350 -23.43 -11.45 10.78
CA ASP A 350 -23.83 -12.34 9.66
C ASP A 350 -22.59 -12.97 9.00
N THR A 351 -21.49 -12.21 9.02
CA THR A 351 -20.12 -12.66 8.72
C THR A 351 -19.26 -12.28 9.91
N GLU A 352 -18.32 -13.15 10.32
CA GLU A 352 -17.33 -12.78 11.33
C GLU A 352 -16.41 -11.69 10.78
N VAL A 353 -16.26 -10.60 11.54
CA VAL A 353 -15.48 -9.43 11.14
C VAL A 353 -14.13 -9.45 11.86
N PRO A 354 -13.01 -9.66 11.14
CA PRO A 354 -11.69 -9.60 11.73
C PRO A 354 -11.34 -8.16 12.13
N TYR A 355 -10.65 -8.02 13.25
CA TYR A 355 -10.06 -6.74 13.65
C TYR A 355 -8.79 -6.94 14.46
N ARG A 356 -7.94 -5.92 14.51
CA ARG A 356 -6.70 -5.92 15.29
C ARG A 356 -6.81 -4.89 16.40
N LEU A 357 -6.62 -5.34 17.65
CA LEU A 357 -6.72 -4.51 18.85
C LEU A 357 -5.34 -4.24 19.45
N TYR A 358 -4.92 -2.98 19.38
CA TYR A 358 -3.72 -2.46 20.04
C TYR A 358 -4.12 -1.88 21.40
N ARG A 359 -3.50 -2.36 22.48
CA ARG A 359 -3.80 -1.91 23.84
C ARG A 359 -2.70 -1.01 24.38
N ALA A 360 -3.07 0.17 24.83
CA ALA A 360 -2.12 1.07 25.48
C ALA A 360 -1.52 0.43 26.75
N HIS A 361 -0.27 0.70 27.00
CA HIS A 361 0.41 0.26 28.24
C HIS A 361 -0.21 0.90 29.50
N ARG A 362 -0.72 2.12 29.35
CA ARG A 362 -1.40 2.90 30.42
C ARG A 362 -2.77 3.36 29.93
N PRO A 363 -3.75 2.47 29.91
CA PRO A 363 -5.04 2.79 29.37
C PRO A 363 -5.80 3.78 30.26
N HIS A 364 -6.54 4.70 29.66
CA HIS A 364 -7.50 5.56 30.34
C HIS A 364 -8.96 5.26 29.95
N GLY A 365 -9.18 4.17 29.21
CA GLY A 365 -10.50 3.70 28.80
C GLY A 365 -10.98 4.25 27.45
N GLY A 366 -10.23 5.14 26.77
CA GLY A 366 -10.58 5.63 25.45
C GLY A 366 -10.24 4.62 24.34
N LEU A 367 -11.10 4.57 23.32
CA LEU A 367 -10.95 3.73 22.13
C LEU A 367 -10.99 4.58 20.86
N ILE A 368 -10.02 4.37 19.99
CA ILE A 368 -10.04 4.82 18.61
C ILE A 368 -10.31 3.59 17.73
N CYS A 369 -11.48 3.54 17.09
CA CYS A 369 -11.78 2.55 16.08
C CYS A 369 -11.41 3.16 14.72
N TRP A 370 -10.39 2.62 14.08
CA TRP A 370 -9.81 3.17 12.86
C TRP A 370 -10.12 2.29 11.67
N VAL A 371 -10.79 2.87 10.66
CA VAL A 371 -11.17 2.20 9.42
C VAL A 371 -10.24 2.63 8.29
N HIS A 372 -9.70 1.65 7.57
CA HIS A 372 -8.83 1.90 6.42
C HIS A 372 -9.60 2.44 5.21
N GLY A 373 -8.89 3.08 4.28
CA GLY A 373 -9.42 3.49 2.99
C GLY A 373 -9.42 2.35 1.96
N GLY A 374 -9.63 2.69 0.72
CA GLY A 374 -9.61 1.75 -0.40
C GLY A 374 -10.93 1.74 -1.18
N PRO A 375 -12.03 1.05 -0.80
CA PRO A 375 -12.24 0.25 0.40
C PRO A 375 -11.61 -1.15 0.37
N ASN A 376 -11.16 -1.63 -0.80
CA ASN A 376 -10.50 -2.92 -0.97
C ASN A 376 -9.00 -2.79 -0.62
N ASP A 377 -8.69 -2.71 0.65
CA ASP A 377 -7.33 -2.63 1.21
C ASP A 377 -7.28 -3.42 2.53
N GLN A 378 -6.12 -3.55 3.11
CA GLN A 378 -5.91 -4.03 4.47
C GLN A 378 -4.74 -3.30 5.10
N TRP A 379 -4.95 -2.73 6.28
CA TRP A 379 -3.83 -2.23 7.05
C TRP A 379 -3.12 -3.36 7.77
N GLN A 380 -2.20 -4.00 7.08
CA GLN A 380 -1.34 -5.02 7.68
C GLN A 380 -0.62 -4.48 8.93
N VAL A 381 -0.12 -5.38 9.75
CA VAL A 381 0.60 -5.08 11.00
C VAL A 381 1.98 -4.51 10.65
N THR A 382 1.99 -3.25 10.27
CA THR A 382 3.17 -2.43 9.96
C THR A 382 3.40 -1.40 11.05
N PHE A 383 4.60 -0.83 11.12
CA PHE A 383 4.87 0.30 11.98
C PHE A 383 4.06 1.54 11.54
N ARG A 384 3.33 2.11 12.48
CA ARG A 384 2.58 3.36 12.30
C ARG A 384 2.84 4.28 13.49
N SER A 385 3.64 5.32 13.28
CA SER A 385 3.97 6.29 14.33
C SER A 385 2.72 6.93 14.95
N GLN A 386 1.67 7.12 14.14
CA GLN A 386 0.37 7.63 14.59
C GLN A 386 -0.28 6.72 15.65
N PHE A 387 -0.16 5.40 15.51
CA PHE A 387 -0.69 4.47 16.51
C PHE A 387 0.06 4.61 17.83
N THR A 388 1.39 4.63 17.77
CA THR A 388 2.23 4.82 18.96
C THR A 388 1.94 6.17 19.65
N TYR A 389 1.64 7.22 18.87
CA TYR A 389 1.24 8.52 19.42
C TYR A 389 -0.02 8.41 20.30
N TRP A 390 -1.08 7.77 19.79
CA TRP A 390 -2.33 7.63 20.55
C TRP A 390 -2.23 6.60 21.67
N LEU A 391 -1.51 5.50 21.46
CA LEU A 391 -1.22 4.52 22.51
C LEU A 391 -0.47 5.15 23.69
N SER A 392 0.53 6.01 23.43
CA SER A 392 1.27 6.72 24.48
C SER A 392 0.39 7.67 25.30
N ARG A 393 -0.73 8.11 24.72
CA ARG A 393 -1.76 8.94 25.37
C ARG A 393 -2.85 8.12 26.07
N GLY A 394 -2.74 6.80 26.05
CA GLY A 394 -3.63 5.90 26.78
C GLY A 394 -4.88 5.44 26.00
N PHE A 395 -5.02 5.78 24.72
CA PHE A 395 -6.07 5.22 23.87
C PHE A 395 -5.72 3.81 23.44
N ALA A 396 -6.70 2.91 23.42
CA ALA A 396 -6.62 1.69 22.63
C ALA A 396 -6.97 2.00 21.16
N ILE A 397 -6.47 1.18 20.23
CA ILE A 397 -6.78 1.33 18.80
C ILE A 397 -7.31 -0.01 18.28
N ALA A 398 -8.48 0.01 17.66
CA ALA A 398 -9.02 -1.11 16.91
C ALA A 398 -8.94 -0.79 15.41
N VAL A 399 -8.34 -1.67 14.63
CA VAL A 399 -8.30 -1.58 13.16
C VAL A 399 -9.22 -2.67 12.61
N VAL A 400 -10.24 -2.26 11.89
CA VAL A 400 -11.30 -3.15 11.39
C VAL A 400 -10.98 -3.58 9.96
N ASP A 401 -11.10 -4.89 9.70
CA ASP A 401 -11.16 -5.45 8.35
C ASP A 401 -12.62 -5.79 8.04
N HIS A 402 -13.39 -4.80 7.63
CA HIS A 402 -14.78 -4.98 7.22
C HIS A 402 -14.89 -5.80 5.92
N ARG A 403 -16.06 -6.33 5.60
CA ARG A 403 -16.32 -6.90 4.27
C ARG A 403 -15.88 -5.91 3.19
N GLY A 404 -15.17 -6.42 2.19
CA GLY A 404 -14.45 -5.61 1.20
C GLY A 404 -12.97 -5.50 1.45
N SER A 405 -12.49 -5.72 2.69
CA SER A 405 -11.03 -5.72 2.96
C SER A 405 -10.35 -6.88 2.24
N SER A 406 -9.14 -6.65 1.74
CA SER A 406 -8.24 -7.71 1.27
C SER A 406 -7.61 -8.47 2.44
N GLY A 407 -6.86 -9.53 2.15
CA GLY A 407 -6.19 -10.34 3.18
C GLY A 407 -7.06 -11.47 3.75
N HIS A 408 -8.29 -11.61 3.29
CA HIS A 408 -9.28 -12.59 3.74
C HIS A 408 -9.90 -13.40 2.59
N GLY A 409 -9.26 -13.37 1.43
CA GLY A 409 -9.69 -14.04 0.21
C GLY A 409 -10.71 -13.24 -0.61
N ARG A 410 -10.87 -13.71 -1.87
CA ARG A 410 -11.69 -13.04 -2.89
C ARG A 410 -13.15 -12.89 -2.48
N GLU A 411 -13.77 -13.93 -1.91
CA GLU A 411 -15.18 -13.90 -1.51
C GLU A 411 -15.46 -12.79 -0.50
N PHE A 412 -14.61 -12.64 0.51
CA PHE A 412 -14.74 -11.59 1.53
C PHE A 412 -14.55 -10.21 0.92
N MET A 413 -13.54 -10.05 0.05
CA MET A 413 -13.27 -8.78 -0.62
C MET A 413 -14.40 -8.38 -1.57
N MET A 414 -14.90 -9.30 -2.39
CA MET A 414 -15.94 -9.04 -3.39
C MET A 414 -17.35 -8.92 -2.78
N SER A 415 -17.54 -9.35 -1.53
CA SER A 415 -18.84 -9.26 -0.86
C SER A 415 -19.32 -7.81 -0.65
N LEU A 416 -18.44 -6.83 -0.77
CA LEU A 416 -18.78 -5.41 -0.70
C LEU A 416 -19.44 -4.88 -1.97
N ASN A 417 -19.33 -5.59 -3.10
CA ASN A 417 -19.90 -5.15 -4.37
C ASN A 417 -21.41 -4.92 -4.26
N GLY A 418 -21.87 -3.75 -4.68
CA GLY A 418 -23.25 -3.29 -4.55
C GLY A 418 -23.64 -2.85 -3.13
N HIS A 419 -22.76 -2.95 -2.14
CA HIS A 419 -23.06 -2.74 -0.71
C HIS A 419 -22.10 -1.77 0.00
N TRP A 420 -21.21 -1.08 -0.72
CA TRP A 420 -20.32 -0.11 -0.11
C TRP A 420 -21.09 1.04 0.56
N GLY A 421 -20.68 1.38 1.76
CA GLY A 421 -21.36 2.30 2.65
C GLY A 421 -22.48 1.66 3.50
N GLU A 422 -22.72 0.35 3.35
CA GLU A 422 -23.71 -0.43 4.11
C GLU A 422 -23.03 -1.57 4.88
N TYR A 423 -22.45 -2.56 4.18
CA TYR A 423 -21.87 -3.73 4.84
C TYR A 423 -20.63 -3.38 5.66
N ASP A 424 -19.77 -2.51 5.14
CA ASP A 424 -18.60 -1.98 5.85
C ASP A 424 -18.98 -1.20 7.12
N ALA A 425 -20.08 -0.43 7.08
CA ALA A 425 -20.60 0.29 8.23
C ALA A 425 -21.22 -0.66 9.28
N VAL A 426 -22.01 -1.66 8.85
CA VAL A 426 -22.60 -2.66 9.73
C VAL A 426 -21.51 -3.49 10.42
N ASP A 427 -20.51 -3.93 9.68
CA ASP A 427 -19.38 -4.69 10.20
C ASP A 427 -18.60 -3.91 11.26
N THR A 428 -18.30 -2.63 10.97
CA THR A 428 -17.64 -1.74 11.92
C THR A 428 -18.49 -1.53 13.19
N ALA A 429 -19.81 -1.39 13.04
CA ALA A 429 -20.71 -1.30 14.19
C ALA A 429 -20.72 -2.60 15.02
N ASN A 430 -20.65 -3.77 14.38
CA ASN A 430 -20.55 -5.06 15.07
C ASN A 430 -19.25 -5.17 15.86
N VAL A 431 -18.11 -4.72 15.30
CA VAL A 431 -16.84 -4.65 16.02
C VAL A 431 -16.95 -3.73 17.23
N LEU A 432 -17.56 -2.56 17.10
CA LEU A 432 -17.77 -1.65 18.24
C LEU A 432 -18.61 -2.28 19.34
N ARG A 433 -19.74 -2.92 19.01
CA ARG A 433 -20.59 -3.64 19.98
C ARG A 433 -19.82 -4.75 20.69
N HIS A 434 -19.00 -5.50 19.95
CA HIS A 434 -18.15 -6.55 20.51
C HIS A 434 -17.11 -5.96 21.48
N LEU A 435 -16.41 -4.90 21.08
CA LEU A 435 -15.42 -4.21 21.92
C LEU A 435 -16.04 -3.65 23.21
N GLN A 436 -17.26 -3.11 23.14
CA GLN A 436 -18.00 -2.61 24.30
C GLN A 436 -18.45 -3.74 25.23
N SER A 437 -19.01 -4.82 24.68
CA SER A 437 -19.57 -5.91 25.48
C SER A 437 -18.50 -6.84 26.09
N VAL A 438 -17.45 -7.13 25.35
CA VAL A 438 -16.42 -8.11 25.76
C VAL A 438 -15.23 -7.43 26.46
N HIS A 439 -14.82 -6.27 25.96
CA HIS A 439 -13.63 -5.57 26.50
C HIS A 439 -13.98 -4.38 27.40
N GLY A 440 -15.27 -4.05 27.52
CA GLY A 440 -15.75 -3.00 28.45
C GLY A 440 -15.41 -1.57 28.01
N PHE A 441 -15.12 -1.33 26.72
CA PHE A 441 -14.97 0.04 26.22
C PHE A 441 -16.30 0.79 26.30
N SER A 442 -16.25 2.07 26.68
CA SER A 442 -17.46 2.89 26.77
C SER A 442 -17.71 3.61 25.44
N SER A 443 -18.96 3.62 24.96
CA SER A 443 -19.35 4.43 23.81
C SER A 443 -19.06 5.93 24.03
N ALA A 444 -19.20 6.41 25.25
CA ALA A 444 -18.90 7.80 25.61
C ALA A 444 -17.41 8.19 25.46
N THR A 445 -16.50 7.22 25.32
CA THR A 445 -15.06 7.43 25.11
C THR A 445 -14.53 6.71 23.86
N THR A 446 -15.43 6.28 22.99
CA THR A 446 -15.11 5.64 21.70
C THR A 446 -15.23 6.64 20.57
N VAL A 447 -14.21 6.73 19.71
CA VAL A 447 -14.18 7.61 18.54
C VAL A 447 -13.89 6.80 17.29
N LEU A 448 -14.68 7.04 16.24
CA LEU A 448 -14.39 6.51 14.90
C LEU A 448 -13.40 7.41 14.19
N MET A 449 -12.41 6.81 13.52
CA MET A 449 -11.48 7.50 12.63
C MET A 449 -11.42 6.80 11.28
N GLY A 450 -11.30 7.57 10.19
CA GLY A 450 -11.12 7.02 8.85
C GLY A 450 -10.73 8.08 7.83
N GLY A 451 -10.10 7.64 6.73
CA GLY A 451 -9.75 8.51 5.61
C GLY A 451 -10.32 7.96 4.30
N SER A 452 -10.64 8.84 3.33
CA SER A 452 -11.13 8.42 2.02
C SER A 452 -12.38 7.51 2.14
N ALA A 453 -12.37 6.32 1.58
CA ALA A 453 -13.41 5.31 1.76
C ALA A 453 -13.66 4.97 3.24
N GLY A 454 -12.61 4.87 4.07
CA GLY A 454 -12.76 4.65 5.52
C GLY A 454 -13.45 5.80 6.23
N GLY A 455 -13.40 7.02 5.67
CA GLY A 455 -14.16 8.17 6.14
C GLY A 455 -15.68 8.00 5.89
N LEU A 456 -16.05 7.46 4.73
CA LEU A 456 -17.44 7.07 4.43
C LEU A 456 -17.93 6.03 5.44
N THR A 457 -17.16 4.96 5.62
CA THR A 457 -17.48 3.86 6.54
C THR A 457 -17.63 4.38 7.97
N ALA A 458 -16.72 5.22 8.46
CA ALA A 458 -16.80 5.80 9.80
C ALA A 458 -18.06 6.66 10.00
N LEU A 459 -18.40 7.50 9.02
CA LEU A 459 -19.61 8.32 9.07
C LEU A 459 -20.89 7.45 9.03
N ASN A 460 -20.95 6.48 8.11
CA ASN A 460 -22.12 5.61 7.99
C ASN A 460 -22.26 4.66 9.19
N THR A 461 -21.17 4.22 9.82
CA THR A 461 -21.21 3.49 11.09
C THR A 461 -21.90 4.33 12.19
N ALA A 462 -21.51 5.61 12.32
CA ALA A 462 -22.15 6.51 13.28
C ALA A 462 -23.62 6.81 12.93
N ILE A 463 -23.97 6.89 11.64
CA ILE A 463 -25.36 7.06 11.16
C ILE A 463 -26.20 5.81 11.49
N THR A 464 -25.61 4.61 11.34
CA THR A 464 -26.28 3.34 11.61
C THR A 464 -26.69 3.21 13.09
N ASP A 465 -25.81 3.64 14.00
CA ASP A 465 -26.08 3.61 15.44
C ASP A 465 -25.24 4.66 16.19
N VAL A 466 -25.84 5.83 16.39
CA VAL A 466 -25.20 6.98 17.06
C VAL A 466 -24.80 6.70 18.51
N SER A 467 -25.40 5.69 19.14
CA SER A 467 -25.13 5.34 20.54
C SER A 467 -23.76 4.66 20.74
N LEU A 468 -23.12 4.22 19.66
CA LEU A 468 -21.86 3.48 19.72
C LEU A 468 -20.62 4.38 19.93
N VAL A 469 -20.73 5.69 19.65
CA VAL A 469 -19.56 6.56 19.59
C VAL A 469 -19.79 7.93 20.23
N ALA A 470 -18.73 8.52 20.75
CA ALA A 470 -18.71 9.89 21.28
C ALA A 470 -18.48 10.94 20.18
N GLY A 471 -17.88 10.56 19.06
CA GLY A 471 -17.57 11.46 17.96
C GLY A 471 -16.87 10.76 16.79
N VAL A 472 -16.69 11.50 15.70
CA VAL A 472 -16.09 11.00 14.45
C VAL A 472 -15.00 11.95 13.98
N VAL A 473 -13.84 11.43 13.59
CA VAL A 473 -12.73 12.17 12.96
C VAL A 473 -12.47 11.58 11.58
N VAL A 474 -12.61 12.37 10.53
CA VAL A 474 -12.42 11.89 9.16
C VAL A 474 -11.48 12.78 8.37
N LYS A 475 -10.74 12.18 7.45
CA LYS A 475 -9.82 12.85 6.55
C LYS A 475 -10.28 12.66 5.11
N TYR A 476 -10.41 13.75 4.37
CA TYR A 476 -10.81 13.72 2.94
C TYR A 476 -11.88 12.64 2.65
N PRO A 477 -13.00 12.63 3.41
CA PRO A 477 -13.96 11.54 3.35
C PRO A 477 -14.77 11.55 2.06
N VAL A 478 -15.06 10.38 1.52
CA VAL A 478 -16.15 10.23 0.54
C VAL A 478 -17.48 10.43 1.28
N VAL A 479 -18.33 11.35 0.81
CA VAL A 479 -19.64 11.64 1.43
C VAL A 479 -20.79 11.74 0.44
N ASP A 480 -20.49 11.71 -0.85
CA ASP A 480 -21.45 11.78 -1.95
C ASP A 480 -21.16 10.67 -2.97
N LEU A 481 -21.79 9.52 -2.78
CA LEU A 481 -21.61 8.37 -3.66
C LEU A 481 -22.23 8.58 -5.05
N VAL A 482 -23.22 9.49 -5.18
CA VAL A 482 -23.79 9.84 -6.48
C VAL A 482 -22.75 10.60 -7.31
N ALA A 483 -22.03 11.52 -6.68
CA ALA A 483 -20.93 12.23 -7.36
C ALA A 483 -19.79 11.28 -7.75
N MET A 484 -19.50 10.27 -6.92
CA MET A 484 -18.48 9.25 -7.26
C MET A 484 -18.88 8.40 -8.47
N LEU A 485 -20.16 8.03 -8.62
CA LEU A 485 -20.66 7.31 -9.81
C LEU A 485 -20.56 8.13 -11.11
N GLN A 486 -20.52 9.45 -10.99
CA GLN A 486 -20.44 10.38 -12.11
C GLN A 486 -19.01 10.86 -12.39
N SER A 487 -18.03 10.33 -11.64
CA SER A 487 -16.63 10.68 -11.85
C SER A 487 -16.10 10.08 -13.15
N ASP A 488 -15.46 10.90 -13.96
CA ASP A 488 -14.76 10.48 -15.18
C ASP A 488 -13.32 9.99 -14.87
N ASP A 489 -12.97 9.78 -13.61
CA ASP A 489 -11.64 9.28 -13.23
C ASP A 489 -11.47 7.84 -13.76
N PRO A 490 -10.55 7.60 -14.71
CA PRO A 490 -10.36 6.27 -15.28
C PRO A 490 -9.85 5.25 -14.28
N PHE A 491 -9.22 5.72 -13.18
CA PHE A 491 -8.69 4.86 -12.12
C PHE A 491 -9.78 4.31 -11.21
N GLU A 492 -10.82 5.12 -10.92
CA GLU A 492 -11.84 4.78 -9.92
C GLU A 492 -13.22 4.49 -10.53
N GLY A 493 -13.53 4.99 -11.74
CA GLY A 493 -14.89 4.99 -12.29
C GLY A 493 -15.55 3.62 -12.40
N HIS A 494 -14.89 2.63 -12.99
CA HIS A 494 -15.44 1.27 -13.14
C HIS A 494 -15.56 0.55 -11.79
N HIS A 495 -14.55 0.72 -10.93
CA HIS A 495 -14.53 0.12 -9.60
C HIS A 495 -15.64 0.67 -8.71
N MET A 496 -15.86 1.99 -8.74
CA MET A 496 -16.93 2.64 -7.98
C MET A 496 -18.30 2.13 -8.38
N SER A 497 -18.55 1.92 -9.68
CA SER A 497 -19.83 1.37 -10.16
C SER A 497 -20.12 -0.03 -9.61
N ALA A 498 -19.10 -0.89 -9.55
CA ALA A 498 -19.24 -2.23 -8.98
C ALA A 498 -19.53 -2.18 -7.47
N LEU A 499 -18.81 -1.34 -6.72
CA LEU A 499 -18.95 -1.21 -5.27
C LEU A 499 -20.28 -0.58 -4.83
N ILE A 500 -20.70 0.47 -5.53
CA ILE A 500 -21.88 1.26 -5.15
C ILE A 500 -23.18 0.58 -5.62
N GLY A 501 -23.17 0.04 -6.84
CA GLY A 501 -24.35 -0.52 -7.51
C GLY A 501 -25.21 0.58 -8.16
N THR A 502 -26.40 0.84 -7.66
CA THR A 502 -27.36 1.77 -8.28
C THR A 502 -27.25 3.19 -7.71
N GLU A 503 -27.72 4.20 -8.48
CA GLU A 503 -27.82 5.58 -8.02
C GLU A 503 -28.74 5.73 -6.79
N SER A 504 -29.78 4.91 -6.67
CA SER A 504 -30.63 4.88 -5.47
C SER A 504 -29.82 4.48 -4.23
N HIS A 505 -29.02 3.39 -4.33
CA HIS A 505 -28.14 2.96 -3.25
C HIS A 505 -27.10 4.02 -2.92
N ALA A 506 -26.51 4.67 -3.95
CA ALA A 506 -25.60 5.78 -3.75
C ALA A 506 -26.22 6.91 -2.93
N ALA A 507 -27.46 7.29 -3.26
CA ALA A 507 -28.17 8.36 -2.59
C ALA A 507 -28.49 8.01 -1.12
N GLU A 508 -28.94 6.78 -0.86
CA GLU A 508 -29.30 6.29 0.47
C GLU A 508 -28.09 6.18 1.41
N ARG A 509 -26.90 5.83 0.87
CA ARG A 509 -25.68 5.60 1.63
C ARG A 509 -24.73 6.80 1.68
N SER A 510 -25.13 7.93 1.11
CA SER A 510 -24.34 9.17 1.13
C SER A 510 -24.50 9.91 2.48
N PRO A 511 -23.43 10.05 3.30
CA PRO A 511 -23.51 10.66 4.64
C PRO A 511 -24.10 12.07 4.64
N HIS A 512 -23.81 12.91 3.63
CA HIS A 512 -24.33 14.28 3.59
C HIS A 512 -25.87 14.33 3.46
N LYS A 513 -26.50 13.31 2.87
CA LYS A 513 -27.96 13.20 2.79
C LYS A 513 -28.59 12.70 4.10
N ASN A 514 -27.80 12.00 4.91
CA ASN A 514 -28.21 11.42 6.19
C ASN A 514 -27.71 12.26 7.40
N ALA A 515 -27.30 13.50 7.16
CA ALA A 515 -26.70 14.38 8.17
C ALA A 515 -27.56 14.61 9.43
N ALA A 516 -28.89 14.45 9.32
CA ALA A 516 -29.79 14.55 10.46
C ALA A 516 -29.49 13.53 11.58
N ALA A 517 -29.02 12.34 11.23
CA ALA A 517 -28.60 11.34 12.21
C ALA A 517 -27.35 11.77 12.98
N LEU A 518 -26.49 12.58 12.37
CA LEU A 518 -25.23 13.06 12.98
C LEU A 518 -25.42 14.36 13.80
N ARG A 519 -26.66 14.84 14.01
CA ARG A 519 -26.92 16.10 14.71
C ARG A 519 -26.25 16.18 16.07
N ASP A 520 -26.32 15.09 16.84
CA ASP A 520 -25.85 15.04 18.22
C ASP A 520 -24.46 14.35 18.33
N VAL A 521 -23.85 13.98 17.20
CA VAL A 521 -22.50 13.40 17.12
C VAL A 521 -21.51 14.46 16.63
N PRO A 522 -20.57 14.91 17.45
CA PRO A 522 -19.50 15.81 17.01
C PRO A 522 -18.66 15.20 15.89
N VAL A 523 -18.40 15.97 14.84
CA VAL A 523 -17.61 15.55 13.68
C VAL A 523 -16.45 16.50 13.45
N LEU A 524 -15.24 15.94 13.31
CA LEU A 524 -14.03 16.67 12.90
C LEU A 524 -13.58 16.17 11.53
N VAL A 525 -13.38 17.11 10.60
CA VAL A 525 -13.00 16.81 9.22
C VAL A 525 -11.69 17.53 8.87
N PHE A 526 -10.76 16.82 8.24
CA PHE A 526 -9.57 17.39 7.61
C PHE A 526 -9.61 17.17 6.10
N HIS A 527 -9.22 18.17 5.29
CA HIS A 527 -9.17 18.04 3.84
C HIS A 527 -8.08 18.91 3.23
N GLY A 528 -7.42 18.41 2.17
CA GLY A 528 -6.50 19.19 1.34
C GLY A 528 -7.25 19.94 0.23
N ASP A 529 -6.84 21.18 -0.10
CA ASP A 529 -7.49 21.98 -1.15
C ASP A 529 -7.07 21.57 -2.58
N GLN A 530 -6.05 20.71 -2.71
CA GLN A 530 -5.56 20.15 -3.97
C GLN A 530 -5.87 18.64 -4.10
N ASP A 531 -6.91 18.16 -3.41
CA ASP A 531 -7.34 16.77 -3.50
C ASP A 531 -8.14 16.54 -4.79
N HIS A 532 -7.57 15.76 -5.71
CA HIS A 532 -8.19 15.39 -6.99
C HIS A 532 -8.91 14.05 -6.92
N SER A 533 -8.55 13.15 -5.98
CA SER A 533 -9.19 11.85 -5.82
C SER A 533 -10.57 11.98 -5.15
N VAL A 534 -10.63 12.75 -4.05
CA VAL A 534 -11.89 13.12 -3.41
C VAL A 534 -11.92 14.65 -3.29
N PRO A 535 -12.61 15.36 -4.17
CA PRO A 535 -12.59 16.83 -4.16
C PRO A 535 -13.10 17.44 -2.85
N LEU A 536 -12.52 18.57 -2.44
CA LEU A 536 -12.85 19.30 -1.18
C LEU A 536 -14.37 19.55 -1.01
N VAL A 537 -15.10 19.68 -2.12
CA VAL A 537 -16.55 19.87 -2.11
C VAL A 537 -17.31 18.77 -1.35
N HIS A 538 -16.76 17.56 -1.26
CA HIS A 538 -17.33 16.49 -0.42
C HIS A 538 -17.40 16.94 1.05
N SER A 539 -16.30 17.39 1.62
CA SER A 539 -16.25 17.86 3.01
C SER A 539 -17.08 19.13 3.24
N GLU A 540 -17.15 20.03 2.26
CA GLU A 540 -17.98 21.22 2.33
C GLU A 540 -19.48 20.86 2.35
N ARG A 541 -19.93 19.93 1.49
CA ARG A 541 -21.31 19.40 1.50
C ARG A 541 -21.68 18.78 2.86
N LEU A 542 -20.78 17.96 3.42
CA LEU A 542 -21.00 17.36 4.73
C LEU A 542 -21.14 18.43 5.83
N ARG A 543 -20.21 19.40 5.84
CA ARG A 543 -20.22 20.54 6.78
C ARG A 543 -21.56 21.28 6.72
N ASP A 544 -21.99 21.63 5.53
CA ASP A 544 -23.18 22.43 5.32
C ASP A 544 -24.46 21.65 5.69
N ALA A 545 -24.51 20.35 5.37
CA ALA A 545 -25.61 19.49 5.72
C ALA A 545 -25.74 19.28 7.24
N ILE A 546 -24.64 19.02 7.95
CA ILE A 546 -24.66 18.87 9.42
C ILE A 546 -25.02 20.20 10.10
N LYS A 547 -24.49 21.32 9.65
CA LYS A 547 -24.83 22.66 10.18
C LYS A 547 -26.31 22.99 9.95
N ALA A 548 -26.87 22.64 8.80
CA ALA A 548 -28.28 22.89 8.48
C ALA A 548 -29.25 22.20 9.45
N VAL A 549 -28.86 21.06 10.03
CA VAL A 549 -29.66 20.36 11.04
C VAL A 549 -29.30 20.73 12.49
N GLY A 550 -28.41 21.73 12.66
CA GLY A 550 -27.97 22.21 13.98
C GLY A 550 -26.92 21.34 14.65
N GLY A 551 -26.24 20.49 13.91
CA GLY A 551 -25.18 19.62 14.41
C GLY A 551 -23.82 20.32 14.56
N ASN A 552 -22.89 19.65 15.27
CA ASN A 552 -21.55 20.14 15.56
C ASN A 552 -20.54 19.52 14.61
N ILE A 553 -19.98 20.33 13.70
CA ILE A 553 -18.93 19.92 12.75
C ILE A 553 -17.86 21.00 12.63
N GLN A 554 -16.61 20.57 12.69
CA GLN A 554 -15.42 21.38 12.40
C GLN A 554 -14.76 20.86 11.13
N LEU A 555 -14.46 21.74 10.17
CA LEU A 555 -13.70 21.44 8.95
C LEU A 555 -12.40 22.25 8.97
N GLU A 556 -11.27 21.55 8.95
CA GLU A 556 -9.93 22.10 8.78
C GLU A 556 -9.48 21.84 7.33
N VAL A 557 -9.17 22.89 6.59
CA VAL A 557 -8.69 22.81 5.20
C VAL A 557 -7.20 23.12 5.17
N PHE A 558 -6.42 22.24 4.57
CA PHE A 558 -4.98 22.39 4.46
C PHE A 558 -4.59 22.81 3.04
N ALA A 559 -4.02 24.03 2.93
CA ALA A 559 -3.59 24.59 1.66
C ALA A 559 -2.41 23.80 1.06
N GLY A 560 -2.49 23.49 -0.23
CA GLY A 560 -1.46 22.79 -1.00
C GLY A 560 -1.38 21.28 -0.74
N GLU A 561 -2.29 20.71 0.06
CA GLU A 561 -2.35 19.26 0.29
C GLU A 561 -3.33 18.56 -0.66
N GLY A 562 -2.94 17.37 -1.09
CA GLY A 562 -3.75 16.49 -1.92
C GLY A 562 -4.44 15.38 -1.11
N HIS A 563 -4.67 14.23 -1.76
CA HIS A 563 -5.24 13.03 -1.12
C HIS A 563 -4.21 12.35 -0.22
N GLY A 564 -4.10 12.85 1.02
CA GLY A 564 -3.06 12.52 2.01
C GLY A 564 -2.15 13.71 2.28
N PHE A 565 -1.86 13.95 3.57
CA PHE A 565 -1.09 15.12 4.00
C PHE A 565 0.41 14.80 4.03
N ARG A 566 1.22 15.71 3.51
CA ARG A 566 2.68 15.55 3.41
C ARG A 566 3.44 16.67 4.12
N ASN A 567 2.86 17.86 4.20
CA ASN A 567 3.51 18.97 4.87
C ASN A 567 3.57 18.73 6.39
N PRO A 568 4.77 18.68 7.00
CA PRO A 568 4.91 18.44 8.44
C PRO A 568 4.13 19.39 9.33
N VAL A 569 3.93 20.64 8.89
CA VAL A 569 3.16 21.66 9.64
C VAL A 569 1.68 21.29 9.68
N ASN A 570 1.13 20.86 8.53
CA ASN A 570 -0.26 20.44 8.43
C ASN A 570 -0.51 19.14 9.21
N ILE A 571 0.41 18.17 9.14
CA ILE A 571 0.34 16.96 9.93
C ILE A 571 0.40 17.24 11.43
N ALA A 572 1.31 18.12 11.87
CA ALA A 572 1.37 18.54 13.27
C ALA A 572 0.06 19.23 13.72
N ARG A 573 -0.55 20.04 12.86
CA ARG A 573 -1.86 20.67 13.14
C ARG A 573 -2.97 19.63 13.22
N GLU A 574 -3.01 18.64 12.32
CA GLU A 574 -3.96 17.53 12.36
C GLU A 574 -3.94 16.83 13.72
N PHE A 575 -2.75 16.44 14.19
CA PHE A 575 -2.60 15.76 15.50
C PHE A 575 -3.06 16.66 16.65
N ALA A 576 -2.67 17.93 16.66
CA ALA A 576 -3.02 18.87 17.72
C ALA A 576 -4.54 19.08 17.82
N VAL A 577 -5.19 19.35 16.68
CA VAL A 577 -6.66 19.54 16.63
C VAL A 577 -7.40 18.26 16.99
N THR A 578 -6.92 17.12 16.53
CA THR A 578 -7.50 15.80 16.90
C THR A 578 -7.37 15.58 18.41
N GLU A 579 -6.21 15.86 19.02
CA GLU A 579 -6.01 15.72 20.47
C GLU A 579 -6.95 16.63 21.28
N GLU A 580 -7.12 17.88 20.87
CA GLU A 580 -8.07 18.82 21.47
C GLU A 580 -9.51 18.29 21.36
N PHE A 581 -9.89 17.79 20.20
CA PHE A 581 -11.21 17.21 19.96
C PHE A 581 -11.46 16.01 20.87
N LEU A 582 -10.54 15.04 20.91
CA LEU A 582 -10.64 13.85 21.77
C LEU A 582 -10.72 14.23 23.25
N HIS A 583 -9.91 15.17 23.71
CA HIS A 583 -9.97 15.67 25.08
C HIS A 583 -11.31 16.31 25.43
N SER A 584 -11.94 17.02 24.48
CA SER A 584 -13.26 17.63 24.70
C SER A 584 -14.33 16.57 24.89
N LEU A 585 -14.33 15.49 24.11
CA LEU A 585 -15.24 14.36 24.24
C LEU A 585 -15.07 13.63 25.58
N MET A 586 -13.81 13.38 26.00
CA MET A 586 -13.49 12.71 27.27
C MET A 586 -13.93 13.53 28.50
N LYS A 587 -13.92 14.86 28.45
CA LYS A 587 -14.42 15.71 29.53
C LYS A 587 -15.94 15.61 29.68
N ASN A 588 -16.66 15.50 28.58
CA ASN A 588 -18.11 15.38 28.57
C ASN A 588 -18.60 13.98 29.03
N ALA A 589 -17.71 12.98 28.99
CA ALA A 589 -18.00 11.60 29.44
C ALA A 589 -17.84 11.39 30.96
N ARG A 590 -17.21 12.34 31.67
CA ARG A 590 -17.06 12.36 33.14
C ARG A 590 -18.19 13.12 33.80
#